data_67aba47f0e7a4c0290b47e272303b2a9
#
_entry.id   67aba47f0e7a4c0290b47e272303b2a9
#
_cell.length_a   1.000
_cell.length_b   1.000
_cell.length_c   1.000
_cell.angle_alpha   90.00
_cell.angle_beta   90.00
_cell.angle_gamma   90.00
#
_symmetry.space_group_name_H-M   'P 1'
#
loop_
_entity.id
_entity.type
_entity.pdbx_description
1 polymer ?
#
loop_
_entity_poly.entity_id
_entity_poly.type
_entity_poly.pdbx_seq_one_letter_code
_entity_poly.pdbx_strand_id
1 'polypeptide(L)'
;MSWAWRKGQIELQAQLERDQTSWDDVEDLVNHGKVVGIPTVGVFMTSKVDKVPQALMAQITNLHVIPNRIVLVSVTTEEVPYAEANGSIHTLNSRVTQLKCSVGYMDKIDIPKVLVESVLTAKEEAAATYYLVDRKIVGVATGELKGLSHKVFSFLHRNASTASHYFGLPESRVVSLAVQMDL
;
A
#
# COMPACT_ATOMS: atom_id res chain seq x y z
N MET A 1 11.30 -32.28 -12.92
CA MET A 1 11.69 -30.96 -12.37
C MET A 1 10.55 -30.15 -11.69
N SER A 2 9.35 -30.69 -11.49
CA SER A 2 8.21 -29.91 -10.95
C SER A 2 8.01 -30.03 -9.42
N TRP A 3 8.57 -31.05 -8.77
CA TRP A 3 8.28 -31.31 -7.35
C TRP A 3 9.04 -30.38 -6.38
N ALA A 4 10.31 -30.10 -6.65
CA ALA A 4 11.11 -29.19 -5.84
C ALA A 4 10.61 -27.74 -5.93
N TRP A 5 10.08 -27.35 -7.09
CA TRP A 5 9.53 -26.01 -7.30
C TRP A 5 8.21 -25.83 -6.54
N ARG A 6 7.33 -26.82 -6.52
CA ARG A 6 6.09 -26.80 -5.74
C ARG A 6 6.33 -26.74 -4.24
N LYS A 7 7.35 -27.46 -3.75
CA LYS A 7 7.70 -27.44 -2.33
C LYS A 7 8.22 -26.06 -1.90
N GLY A 8 9.06 -25.43 -2.72
CA GLY A 8 9.53 -24.07 -2.49
C GLY A 8 8.40 -23.02 -2.48
N GLN A 9 7.38 -23.19 -3.32
CA GLN A 9 6.21 -22.30 -3.34
C GLN A 9 5.33 -22.47 -2.09
N ILE A 10 5.10 -23.69 -1.63
CA ILE A 10 4.29 -23.97 -0.44
C ILE A 10 5.01 -23.44 0.81
N GLU A 11 6.32 -23.60 0.92
CA GLU A 11 7.11 -23.08 2.03
C GLU A 11 7.13 -21.53 2.02
N LEU A 12 7.25 -20.91 0.83
CA LEU A 12 7.18 -19.47 0.67
C LEU A 12 5.80 -18.94 1.09
N GLN A 13 4.73 -19.58 0.64
CA GLN A 13 3.36 -19.19 0.95
C GLN A 13 3.07 -19.32 2.46
N ALA A 14 3.49 -20.41 3.09
CA ALA A 14 3.35 -20.61 4.53
C ALA A 14 4.18 -19.61 5.37
N GLN A 15 5.31 -19.15 4.85
CA GLN A 15 6.16 -18.15 5.51
C GLN A 15 5.57 -16.75 5.39
N LEU A 16 4.91 -16.44 4.27
CA LEU A 16 4.29 -15.15 3.97
C LEU A 16 2.89 -14.97 4.57
N GLU A 17 2.15 -16.05 4.82
CA GLU A 17 0.83 -16.05 5.47
C GLU A 17 0.89 -15.77 6.99
N ARG A 18 2.06 -15.89 7.59
CA ARG A 18 2.24 -15.41 8.97
C ARG A 18 2.19 -13.89 8.96
N ASP A 19 1.24 -13.33 9.68
CA ASP A 19 0.90 -11.90 9.83
C ASP A 19 2.06 -10.96 10.26
N GLN A 20 3.31 -11.39 10.13
CA GLN A 20 4.52 -10.77 10.64
C GLN A 20 5.70 -10.76 9.67
N THR A 21 5.48 -10.83 8.34
CA THR A 21 6.58 -10.68 7.38
C THR A 21 7.25 -9.32 7.57
N SER A 22 8.51 -9.34 7.95
CA SER A 22 9.33 -8.15 8.12
C SER A 22 9.92 -7.71 6.77
N TRP A 23 10.43 -6.47 6.72
CA TRP A 23 11.16 -5.99 5.55
C TRP A 23 12.47 -6.75 5.34
N ASP A 24 13.08 -7.24 6.42
CA ASP A 24 14.30 -8.07 6.37
C ASP A 24 14.02 -9.41 5.67
N ASP A 25 12.87 -10.04 5.97
CA ASP A 25 12.47 -11.28 5.29
C ASP A 25 12.27 -11.05 3.77
N VAL A 26 11.72 -9.90 3.38
CA VAL A 26 11.56 -9.54 1.97
C VAL A 26 12.91 -9.33 1.28
N GLU A 27 13.86 -8.66 1.94
CA GLU A 27 15.21 -8.50 1.40
C GLU A 27 15.92 -9.85 1.25
N ASP A 28 15.77 -10.75 2.19
CA ASP A 28 16.33 -12.10 2.12
C ASP A 28 15.77 -12.88 0.93
N LEU A 29 14.48 -12.75 0.62
CA LEU A 29 13.88 -13.37 -0.57
C LEU A 29 14.48 -12.85 -1.88
N VAL A 30 14.79 -11.55 -1.95
CA VAL A 30 15.44 -10.93 -3.11
C VAL A 30 16.89 -11.40 -3.21
N ASN A 31 17.63 -11.39 -2.11
CA ASN A 31 19.05 -11.77 -2.07
C ASN A 31 19.27 -13.24 -2.43
N HIS A 32 18.32 -14.12 -2.07
CA HIS A 32 18.36 -15.54 -2.44
C HIS A 32 17.80 -15.85 -3.84
N GLY A 33 17.46 -14.82 -4.62
CA GLY A 33 16.96 -14.98 -5.99
C GLY A 33 15.56 -15.63 -6.09
N LYS A 34 14.81 -15.68 -5.00
CA LYS A 34 13.43 -16.19 -4.97
C LYS A 34 12.43 -15.17 -5.55
N VAL A 35 12.80 -13.91 -5.53
CA VAL A 35 12.01 -12.78 -6.03
C VAL A 35 12.90 -11.91 -6.91
N VAL A 36 12.37 -11.50 -8.07
CA VAL A 36 13.11 -10.70 -9.05
C VAL A 36 12.77 -9.23 -8.88
N GLY A 37 13.80 -8.39 -8.71
CA GLY A 37 13.64 -6.94 -8.72
C GLY A 37 13.34 -6.42 -10.13
N ILE A 38 12.25 -5.67 -10.30
CA ILE A 38 11.89 -5.04 -11.57
C ILE A 38 12.14 -3.53 -11.52
N PRO A 39 12.62 -2.91 -12.63
CA PRO A 39 12.98 -1.49 -12.67
C PRO A 39 11.75 -0.58 -12.74
N THR A 40 10.87 -0.70 -11.74
CA THR A 40 9.63 0.06 -11.61
C THR A 40 9.55 0.73 -10.24
N VAL A 41 8.68 1.73 -10.12
CA VAL A 41 8.32 2.38 -8.87
C VAL A 41 6.94 1.90 -8.46
N GLY A 42 6.82 1.30 -7.28
CA GLY A 42 5.55 0.91 -6.69
C GLY A 42 5.18 1.85 -5.54
N VAL A 43 4.04 2.50 -5.65
CA VAL A 43 3.47 3.35 -4.59
C VAL A 43 2.34 2.59 -3.92
N PHE A 44 2.49 2.26 -2.65
CA PHE A 44 1.53 1.46 -1.90
C PHE A 44 0.81 2.34 -0.86
N MET A 45 -0.49 2.51 -1.05
CA MET A 45 -1.34 3.19 -0.07
C MET A 45 -1.63 2.24 1.08
N THR A 46 -1.20 2.60 2.29
CA THR A 46 -1.33 1.75 3.47
C THR A 46 -1.60 2.57 4.73
N SER A 47 -2.38 2.03 5.65
CA SER A 47 -2.56 2.61 6.98
C SER A 47 -1.44 2.22 7.95
N LYS A 48 -0.66 1.19 7.63
CA LYS A 48 0.41 0.64 8.47
C LYS A 48 1.71 0.63 7.69
N VAL A 49 2.51 1.66 7.87
CA VAL A 49 3.81 1.80 7.16
C VAL A 49 4.91 0.92 7.75
N ASP A 50 4.69 0.36 8.95
CA ASP A 50 5.68 -0.50 9.62
C ASP A 50 5.66 -1.94 9.10
N LYS A 51 4.60 -2.32 8.37
CA LYS A 51 4.40 -3.67 7.84
C LYS A 51 4.48 -3.68 6.33
N VAL A 52 4.84 -4.84 5.79
CA VAL A 52 4.81 -5.07 4.35
C VAL A 52 3.35 -5.03 3.86
N PRO A 53 3.01 -4.19 2.86
CA PRO A 53 1.64 -4.09 2.36
C PRO A 53 1.15 -5.40 1.74
N GLN A 54 -0.12 -5.74 1.96
CA GLN A 54 -0.73 -6.94 1.37
C GLN A 54 -0.63 -6.97 -0.16
N ALA A 55 -0.73 -5.81 -0.81
CA ALA A 55 -0.57 -5.71 -2.25
C ALA A 55 0.84 -6.11 -2.71
N LEU A 56 1.88 -5.72 -1.96
CA LEU A 56 3.26 -6.13 -2.24
C LEU A 56 3.45 -7.62 -1.95
N MET A 57 2.85 -8.13 -0.86
CA MET A 57 2.88 -9.55 -0.54
C MET A 57 2.26 -10.41 -1.66
N ALA A 58 1.12 -9.96 -2.21
CA ALA A 58 0.49 -10.65 -3.34
C ALA A 58 1.40 -10.68 -4.59
N GLN A 59 2.13 -9.62 -4.87
CA GLN A 59 3.12 -9.59 -5.96
C GLN A 59 4.26 -10.57 -5.72
N ILE A 60 4.83 -10.57 -4.52
CA ILE A 60 5.92 -11.46 -4.14
C ILE A 60 5.46 -12.93 -4.24
N THR A 61 4.29 -13.25 -3.70
CA THR A 61 3.78 -14.63 -3.63
C THR A 61 3.35 -15.16 -5.00
N ASN A 62 2.61 -14.35 -5.76
CA ASN A 62 1.98 -14.82 -6.99
C ASN A 62 2.82 -14.58 -8.25
N LEU A 63 3.58 -13.50 -8.28
CA LEU A 63 4.35 -13.08 -9.46
C LEU A 63 5.85 -13.25 -9.28
N HIS A 64 6.34 -13.45 -8.05
CA HIS A 64 7.77 -13.52 -7.71
C HIS A 64 8.57 -12.30 -8.16
N VAL A 65 7.93 -11.12 -8.13
CA VAL A 65 8.56 -9.85 -8.50
C VAL A 65 8.39 -8.81 -7.40
N ILE A 66 9.32 -7.86 -7.35
CA ILE A 66 9.27 -6.72 -6.45
C ILE A 66 9.76 -5.46 -7.19
N PRO A 67 9.11 -4.30 -7.03
CA PRO A 67 9.62 -3.05 -7.56
C PRO A 67 10.98 -2.70 -6.96
N ASN A 68 11.89 -2.17 -7.78
CA ASN A 68 13.20 -1.73 -7.28
C ASN A 68 13.09 -0.51 -6.37
N ARG A 69 12.03 0.28 -6.52
CA ARG A 69 11.73 1.39 -5.63
C ARG A 69 10.30 1.29 -5.12
N ILE A 70 10.15 1.34 -3.81
CA ILE A 70 8.88 1.20 -3.10
C ILE A 70 8.64 2.46 -2.27
N VAL A 71 7.49 3.06 -2.44
CA VAL A 71 7.04 4.17 -1.59
C VAL A 71 5.78 3.74 -0.85
N LEU A 72 5.84 3.75 0.47
CA LEU A 72 4.69 3.50 1.32
C LEU A 72 4.07 4.84 1.70
N VAL A 73 2.81 5.03 1.33
CA VAL A 73 2.10 6.27 1.61
C VAL A 73 0.99 6.02 2.62
N SER A 74 1.04 6.74 3.73
CA SER A 74 -0.02 6.76 4.73
C SER A 74 -0.60 8.17 4.83
N VAL A 75 -1.92 8.26 4.71
CA VAL A 75 -2.65 9.51 4.87
C VAL A 75 -3.51 9.42 6.13
N THR A 76 -3.30 10.36 7.05
CA THR A 76 -4.08 10.49 8.28
C THR A 76 -4.92 11.74 8.20
N THR A 77 -6.21 11.62 8.50
CA THR A 77 -7.11 12.76 8.54
C THR A 77 -7.16 13.32 9.96
N GLU A 78 -6.89 14.61 10.10
CA GLU A 78 -6.99 15.33 11.38
C GLU A 78 -8.41 15.82 11.64
N GLU A 79 -8.71 16.14 12.90
CA GLU A 79 -10.03 16.63 13.34
C GLU A 79 -10.30 18.12 13.00
N VAL A 80 -9.45 18.70 12.17
CA VAL A 80 -9.57 20.09 11.71
C VAL A 80 -10.02 20.13 10.24
N PRO A 81 -10.81 21.17 9.84
CA PRO A 81 -11.28 21.26 8.46
C PRO A 81 -10.14 21.33 7.45
N TYR A 82 -9.16 22.14 7.74
CA TYR A 82 -7.96 22.34 6.91
C TYR A 82 -6.73 22.23 7.80
N ALA A 83 -5.78 21.40 7.39
CA ALA A 83 -4.50 21.24 8.05
C ALA A 83 -3.38 21.69 7.10
N GLU A 84 -2.31 22.25 7.63
CA GLU A 84 -1.10 22.38 6.84
C GLU A 84 -0.63 20.96 6.48
N ALA A 85 -0.49 20.68 5.18
CA ALA A 85 -0.05 19.38 4.70
C ALA A 85 1.37 19.08 5.22
N ASN A 86 1.45 18.43 6.37
CA ASN A 86 2.70 18.01 6.96
C ASN A 86 3.01 16.57 6.50
N GLY A 87 4.07 16.46 5.70
CA GLY A 87 4.60 15.16 5.28
C GLY A 87 5.88 14.82 6.04
N SER A 88 5.94 13.65 6.66
CA SER A 88 7.19 13.12 7.18
C SER A 88 7.70 11.99 6.31
N ILE A 89 8.98 12.07 5.93
CA ILE A 89 9.66 11.07 5.10
C ILE A 89 10.59 10.28 5.99
N HIS A 90 10.52 8.96 5.87
CA HIS A 90 11.43 8.05 6.55
C HIS A 90 11.90 6.97 5.58
N THR A 91 13.20 6.83 5.40
CA THR A 91 13.80 5.79 4.57
C THR A 91 14.09 4.58 5.44
N LEU A 92 13.45 3.44 5.14
CA LEU A 92 13.65 2.19 5.87
C LEU A 92 14.93 1.48 5.40
N ASN A 93 15.10 1.37 4.08
CA ASN A 93 16.26 0.77 3.46
C ASN A 93 16.49 1.39 2.07
N SER A 94 17.44 0.88 1.31
CA SER A 94 17.80 1.39 -0.02
C SER A 94 16.63 1.35 -1.04
N ARG A 95 15.64 0.50 -0.81
CA ARG A 95 14.51 0.25 -1.70
C ARG A 95 13.21 0.91 -1.22
N VAL A 96 13.02 1.05 0.10
CA VAL A 96 11.75 1.40 0.72
C VAL A 96 11.81 2.76 1.39
N THR A 97 10.94 3.66 0.97
CA THR A 97 10.73 4.98 1.59
C THR A 97 9.29 5.08 2.08
N GLN A 98 9.11 5.59 3.27
CA GLN A 98 7.79 5.90 3.85
C GLN A 98 7.50 7.38 3.72
N LEU A 99 6.27 7.70 3.34
CA LEU A 99 5.71 9.05 3.36
C LEU A 99 4.44 9.03 4.21
N LYS A 100 4.44 9.76 5.30
CA LYS A 100 3.25 9.96 6.15
C LYS A 100 2.75 11.38 5.92
N CYS A 101 1.49 11.53 5.52
CA CYS A 101 0.83 12.80 5.29
C CYS A 101 -0.32 12.98 6.29
N SER A 102 -0.45 14.18 6.85
CA SER A 102 -1.64 14.60 7.61
C SER A 102 -2.42 15.62 6.79
N VAL A 103 -3.73 15.49 6.75
CA VAL A 103 -4.63 16.40 6.03
C VAL A 103 -5.87 16.69 6.87
N GLY A 104 -6.45 17.87 6.72
CA GLY A 104 -7.75 18.20 7.29
C GLY A 104 -8.88 17.43 6.60
N TYR A 105 -10.03 17.28 7.28
CA TYR A 105 -11.15 16.49 6.73
C TYR A 105 -11.84 17.15 5.52
N MET A 106 -11.56 18.42 5.21
CA MET A 106 -12.05 19.14 4.02
C MET A 106 -10.95 19.33 2.95
N ASP A 107 -9.73 18.94 3.24
CA ASP A 107 -8.62 19.06 2.30
C ASP A 107 -8.76 18.05 1.15
N LYS A 108 -8.36 18.51 -0.03
CA LYS A 108 -8.15 17.61 -1.18
C LYS A 108 -6.67 17.32 -1.29
N ILE A 109 -6.31 16.05 -1.22
CA ILE A 109 -4.93 15.62 -1.36
C ILE A 109 -4.68 15.11 -2.77
N ASP A 110 -3.55 15.54 -3.34
CA ASP A 110 -3.03 15.05 -4.62
C ASP A 110 -1.71 14.33 -4.33
N ILE A 111 -1.79 13.02 -4.16
CA ILE A 111 -0.64 12.18 -3.80
C ILE A 111 0.47 12.23 -4.86
N PRO A 112 0.19 12.14 -6.18
CA PRO A 112 1.20 12.31 -7.21
C PRO A 112 2.02 13.59 -7.05
N LYS A 113 1.35 14.71 -6.80
CA LYS A 113 2.02 15.99 -6.60
C LYS A 113 2.90 15.99 -5.34
N VAL A 114 2.37 15.52 -4.23
CA VAL A 114 3.13 15.40 -2.96
C VAL A 114 4.36 14.51 -3.14
N LEU A 115 4.24 13.42 -3.89
CA LEU A 115 5.37 12.52 -4.16
C LEU A 115 6.48 13.20 -4.98
N VAL A 116 6.12 13.97 -6.00
CA VAL A 116 7.10 14.73 -6.82
C VAL A 116 7.79 15.82 -5.99
N GLU A 117 7.08 16.46 -5.10
CA GLU A 117 7.63 17.51 -4.24
C GLU A 117 8.54 16.98 -3.13
N SER A 118 8.42 15.69 -2.77
CA SER A 118 9.05 15.16 -1.55
C SER A 118 9.93 13.92 -1.74
N VAL A 119 9.58 12.99 -2.62
CA VAL A 119 10.20 11.65 -2.64
C VAL A 119 10.67 11.22 -4.02
N LEU A 120 9.92 11.51 -5.06
CA LEU A 120 10.14 11.03 -6.43
C LEU A 120 10.50 12.19 -7.37
N THR A 121 11.28 11.89 -8.39
CA THR A 121 11.39 12.79 -9.55
C THR A 121 10.11 12.71 -10.39
N ALA A 122 9.82 13.75 -11.18
CA ALA A 122 8.68 13.74 -12.10
C ALA A 122 8.69 12.56 -13.08
N LYS A 123 9.88 12.10 -13.49
CA LYS A 123 10.05 10.93 -14.36
C LYS A 123 9.69 9.63 -13.64
N GLU A 124 10.10 9.49 -12.39
CA GLU A 124 9.78 8.31 -11.56
C GLU A 124 8.28 8.25 -11.25
N GLU A 125 7.68 9.40 -10.93
CA GLU A 125 6.23 9.47 -10.69
C GLU A 125 5.46 9.10 -11.95
N ALA A 126 5.84 9.60 -13.12
CA ALA A 126 5.19 9.28 -14.39
C ALA A 126 5.24 7.77 -14.73
N ALA A 127 6.24 7.06 -14.23
CA ALA A 127 6.40 5.60 -14.38
C ALA A 127 5.86 4.80 -13.18
N ALA A 128 5.37 5.46 -12.13
CA ALA A 128 4.92 4.81 -10.91
C ALA A 128 3.56 4.12 -11.10
N THR A 129 3.41 2.95 -10.45
CA THR A 129 2.15 2.24 -10.33
C THR A 129 1.65 2.37 -8.89
N TYR A 130 0.38 2.74 -8.74
CA TYR A 130 -0.27 2.94 -7.45
C TYR A 130 -1.06 1.70 -7.04
N TYR A 131 -0.82 1.19 -5.86
CA TYR A 131 -1.46 0.01 -5.33
C TYR A 131 -2.40 0.39 -4.18
N LEU A 132 -3.69 0.07 -4.36
CA LEU A 132 -4.73 0.23 -3.36
C LEU A 132 -5.21 -1.15 -2.90
N VAL A 133 -5.44 -1.30 -1.60
CA VAL A 133 -6.10 -2.49 -1.05
C VAL A 133 -7.54 -2.12 -0.74
N ASP A 134 -8.46 -2.66 -1.52
CA ASP A 134 -9.90 -2.54 -1.27
C ASP A 134 -10.34 -3.67 -0.34
N ARG A 135 -10.63 -3.33 0.91
CA ARG A 135 -11.14 -4.29 1.90
C ARG A 135 -12.64 -4.39 1.76
N LYS A 136 -13.13 -5.34 0.99
CA LYS A 136 -14.53 -5.71 1.02
C LYS A 136 -14.80 -6.49 2.31
N ILE A 137 -15.44 -5.82 3.27
CA ILE A 137 -16.01 -6.51 4.43
C ILE A 137 -17.26 -7.25 3.93
N VAL A 138 -17.10 -8.54 3.66
CA VAL A 138 -18.23 -9.44 3.41
C VAL A 138 -18.64 -9.98 4.78
N GLY A 139 -19.60 -9.36 5.41
CA GLY A 139 -20.16 -9.86 6.66
C GLY A 139 -20.72 -8.77 7.56
N VAL A 140 -22.03 -8.77 7.65
CA VAL A 140 -22.90 -8.32 8.74
C VAL A 140 -22.45 -7.08 9.53
N ALA A 141 -23.16 -6.01 9.28
CA ALA A 141 -23.24 -4.85 10.17
C ALA A 141 -23.91 -5.26 11.49
N THR A 142 -23.11 -5.61 12.49
CA THR A 142 -23.58 -5.55 13.88
C THR A 142 -22.37 -5.36 14.80
N GLY A 143 -22.33 -4.23 15.45
CA GLY A 143 -21.59 -4.07 16.70
C GLY A 143 -20.37 -3.18 16.66
N GLU A 144 -20.57 -1.98 17.21
CA GLU A 144 -19.59 -1.17 17.94
C GLU A 144 -18.23 -0.88 17.28
N LEU A 145 -18.23 0.02 16.32
CA LEU A 145 -17.06 0.84 16.03
C LEU A 145 -17.25 2.22 16.67
N LYS A 146 -16.86 2.35 17.92
CA LYS A 146 -16.73 3.62 18.62
C LYS A 146 -15.46 4.32 18.09
N GLY A 147 -15.65 5.41 17.36
CA GLY A 147 -14.55 6.28 16.99
C GLY A 147 -14.76 7.01 15.65
N LEU A 148 -14.11 8.15 15.52
CA LEU A 148 -14.15 9.09 14.38
C LEU A 148 -13.89 8.46 13.00
N SER A 149 -13.26 7.32 12.96
CA SER A 149 -13.04 6.53 11.74
C SER A 149 -14.36 6.14 11.02
N HIS A 150 -15.46 6.06 11.76
CA HIS A 150 -16.76 5.71 11.21
C HIS A 150 -17.35 6.76 10.23
N LYS A 151 -17.08 8.05 10.47
CA LYS A 151 -17.56 9.12 9.57
C LYS A 151 -16.77 9.18 8.27
N VAL A 152 -15.46 8.98 8.34
CA VAL A 152 -14.62 8.93 7.14
C VAL A 152 -14.89 7.65 6.35
N PHE A 153 -15.07 6.53 7.02
CA PHE A 153 -15.41 5.26 6.39
C PHE A 153 -16.80 5.28 5.73
N SER A 154 -17.79 5.90 6.41
CA SER A 154 -19.14 6.07 5.84
C SER A 154 -19.18 7.05 4.68
N PHE A 155 -18.30 8.05 4.66
CA PHE A 155 -18.15 8.99 3.55
C PHE A 155 -17.56 8.30 2.33
N LEU A 156 -16.53 7.49 2.51
CA LEU A 156 -15.89 6.69 1.44
C LEU A 156 -16.84 5.60 0.90
N HIS A 157 -17.70 5.05 1.75
CA HIS A 157 -18.66 4.00 1.35
C HIS A 157 -19.93 4.55 0.69
N ARG A 158 -20.32 5.79 0.96
CA ARG A 158 -21.51 6.43 0.39
C ARG A 158 -21.30 7.04 -0.98
N ASN A 159 -20.10 7.51 -1.26
CA ASN A 159 -19.72 7.97 -2.57
C ASN A 159 -18.80 6.89 -3.15
N ALA A 160 -19.28 6.17 -4.14
CA ALA A 160 -18.50 5.27 -4.96
C ALA A 160 -17.50 6.02 -5.88
N SER A 161 -17.06 7.20 -5.50
CA SER A 161 -15.81 7.76 -5.99
C SER A 161 -14.70 6.94 -5.35
N THR A 162 -14.10 6.11 -6.16
CA THR A 162 -13.00 5.22 -5.86
C THR A 162 -11.96 5.97 -5.00
N ALA A 163 -11.33 5.30 -4.07
CA ALA A 163 -10.25 5.86 -3.26
C ALA A 163 -9.18 6.54 -4.14
N SER A 164 -9.02 6.09 -5.39
CA SER A 164 -8.18 6.73 -6.40
C SER A 164 -8.54 8.19 -6.65
N HIS A 165 -9.83 8.52 -6.76
CA HIS A 165 -10.28 9.90 -6.99
C HIS A 165 -10.03 10.78 -5.75
N TYR A 166 -10.22 10.24 -4.54
CA TYR A 166 -9.97 10.99 -3.31
C TYR A 166 -8.49 11.38 -3.16
N PHE A 167 -7.59 10.48 -3.53
CA PHE A 167 -6.14 10.70 -3.47
C PHE A 167 -5.55 11.35 -4.72
N GLY A 168 -6.37 11.74 -5.71
CA GLY A 168 -5.92 12.33 -6.96
C GLY A 168 -5.09 11.38 -7.83
N LEU A 169 -5.25 10.06 -7.67
CA LEU A 169 -4.43 9.08 -8.39
C LEU A 169 -4.85 8.96 -9.85
N PRO A 170 -3.90 8.80 -10.79
CA PRO A 170 -4.21 8.58 -12.20
C PRO A 170 -4.79 7.18 -12.40
N GLU A 171 -6.06 7.10 -12.78
CA GLU A 171 -6.81 5.83 -12.90
C GLU A 171 -6.13 4.78 -13.78
N SER A 172 -5.44 5.21 -14.82
CA SER A 172 -4.70 4.32 -15.73
C SER A 172 -3.49 3.62 -15.11
N ARG A 173 -3.03 4.09 -13.94
CA ARG A 173 -1.85 3.56 -13.23
C ARG A 173 -2.19 3.03 -11.83
N VAL A 174 -3.48 2.82 -11.56
CA VAL A 174 -3.97 2.29 -10.27
C VAL A 174 -4.27 0.80 -10.41
N VAL A 175 -3.71 0.02 -9.49
CA VAL A 175 -4.03 -1.40 -9.31
C VAL A 175 -4.73 -1.56 -7.97
N SER A 176 -5.99 -1.97 -8.01
CA SER A 176 -6.78 -2.27 -6.80
C SER A 176 -6.77 -3.77 -6.53
N LEU A 177 -6.39 -4.14 -5.32
CA LEU A 177 -6.47 -5.52 -4.84
C LEU A 177 -7.66 -5.65 -3.89
N ALA A 178 -8.59 -6.51 -4.23
CA ALA A 178 -9.66 -6.91 -3.34
C ALA A 178 -9.15 -8.06 -2.45
N VAL A 179 -9.08 -7.82 -1.14
CA VAL A 179 -8.74 -8.87 -0.17
C VAL A 179 -10.03 -9.28 0.53
N GLN A 180 -10.40 -10.55 0.38
CA GLN A 180 -11.51 -11.14 1.10
C GLN A 180 -10.99 -11.63 2.44
N MET A 181 -11.53 -11.08 3.52
CA MET A 181 -11.25 -11.57 4.87
C MET A 181 -12.41 -12.47 5.28
N ASP A 182 -12.15 -13.75 5.43
CA ASP A 182 -13.03 -14.68 6.12
C ASP A 182 -12.89 -14.43 7.63
N LEU A 183 -14.02 -14.14 8.29
CA LEU A 183 -14.13 -13.97 9.75
C LEU A 183 -14.40 -15.30 10.40
#